data_2f539544c913c1b98ff56c648e8eddb7
#
_entry.id   2f539544c913c1b98ff56c648e8eddb7
#
_cell.length_a   1.000
_cell.length_b   1.000
_cell.length_c   1.000
_cell.angle_alpha   90.00
_cell.angle_beta   90.00
_cell.angle_gamma   90.00
#
_symmetry.space_group_name_H-M   'P 1'
#
loop_
_entity.id
_entity.type
_entity.pdbx_description
1 polymer ?
#
loop_
_entity_poly.entity_id
_entity_poly.type
_entity_poly.pdbx_seq_one_letter_code
_entity_poly.pdbx_strand_id
1 'polypeptide(L)'
;MATLDIDLISTYIVPIVIYTAICCALTLAMSLGFCKLFCKEEWFEKALMAFGVGTGNTATGLALVRAVDPDSNSSAPDNHGIYSAVMCWKEAFAGLVPMWTMSGIGMTVGVGGVMCAICIIVG
;
A
#
# COMPACT_ATOMS: atom_id res chain seq x y z
N MET A 1 -10.00 28.05 7.47
CA MET A 1 -9.09 27.71 8.55
C MET A 1 -9.58 26.43 9.16
N ALA A 2 -8.88 25.33 8.99
CA ALA A 2 -9.22 24.08 9.68
C ALA A 2 -8.73 24.21 11.12
N THR A 3 -9.61 24.54 12.03
CA THR A 3 -9.38 24.38 13.46
C THR A 3 -9.46 22.88 13.73
N LEU A 4 -8.29 22.24 13.74
CA LEU A 4 -8.19 20.89 14.27
C LEU A 4 -8.44 20.99 15.78
N ASP A 5 -9.59 20.47 16.20
CA ASP A 5 -9.92 20.37 17.62
C ASP A 5 -8.90 19.42 18.28
N ILE A 6 -7.98 20.01 19.03
CA ILE A 6 -6.89 19.28 19.72
C ILE A 6 -7.47 18.26 20.70
N ASP A 7 -8.60 18.57 21.31
CA ASP A 7 -9.30 17.66 22.23
C ASP A 7 -9.84 16.42 21.51
N LEU A 8 -10.32 16.57 20.28
CA LEU A 8 -10.75 15.46 19.43
C LEU A 8 -9.56 14.56 19.08
N ILE A 9 -8.42 15.15 18.72
CA ILE A 9 -7.19 14.39 18.41
C ILE A 9 -6.71 13.62 19.65
N SER A 10 -6.68 14.24 20.82
CA SER A 10 -6.20 13.58 22.05
C SER A 10 -7.08 12.37 22.44
N THR A 11 -8.39 12.45 22.17
CA THR A 11 -9.34 11.36 22.47
C THR A 11 -9.17 10.18 21.51
N TYR A 12 -8.89 10.46 20.22
CA TYR A 12 -8.81 9.43 19.20
C TYR A 12 -7.39 8.95 18.90
N ILE A 13 -6.34 9.53 19.50
CA ILE A 13 -4.94 9.18 19.23
C ILE A 13 -4.65 7.71 19.58
N VAL A 14 -5.18 7.21 20.69
CA VAL A 14 -4.96 5.82 21.12
C VAL A 14 -5.56 4.81 20.13
N PRO A 15 -6.85 4.88 19.77
CA PRO A 15 -7.39 3.95 18.78
C PRO A 15 -6.73 4.08 17.40
N ILE A 16 -6.34 5.29 16.98
CA ILE A 16 -5.65 5.49 15.70
C ILE A 16 -4.28 4.82 15.71
N VAL A 17 -3.50 4.97 16.77
CA VAL A 17 -2.17 4.35 16.91
C VAL A 17 -2.28 2.83 16.91
N ILE A 18 -3.23 2.27 17.64
CA ILE A 18 -3.46 0.82 17.70
C ILE A 18 -3.87 0.31 16.31
N TYR A 19 -4.81 0.98 15.65
CA TYR A 19 -5.26 0.61 14.31
C TYR A 19 -4.12 0.64 13.29
N THR A 20 -3.32 1.71 13.30
CA THR A 20 -2.17 1.86 12.40
C THR A 20 -1.13 0.77 12.65
N ALA A 21 -0.83 0.45 13.91
CA ALA A 21 0.11 -0.62 14.26
C ALA A 21 -0.38 -1.99 13.76
N ILE A 22 -1.66 -2.30 13.92
CA ILE A 22 -2.25 -3.55 13.42
C ILE A 22 -2.19 -3.60 11.88
N CYS A 23 -2.54 -2.51 11.21
CA CYS A 23 -2.47 -2.45 9.74
C CYS A 23 -1.04 -2.62 9.22
N CYS A 24 -0.05 -1.97 9.85
CA CYS A 24 1.36 -2.14 9.49
C CYS A 24 1.83 -3.60 9.69
N ALA A 25 1.48 -4.21 10.81
CA ALA A 25 1.83 -5.60 11.10
C ALA A 25 1.20 -6.57 10.09
N LEU A 26 -0.08 -6.38 9.75
CA LEU A 26 -0.77 -7.18 8.73
C LEU A 26 -0.14 -7.00 7.36
N THR A 27 0.16 -5.76 6.94
CA THR A 27 0.79 -5.48 5.65
C THR A 27 2.17 -6.14 5.56
N LEU A 28 2.96 -6.08 6.63
CA LEU A 28 4.25 -6.75 6.70
C LEU A 28 4.12 -8.27 6.58
N ALA A 29 3.21 -8.87 7.36
CA ALA A 29 2.98 -10.31 7.33
C ALA A 29 2.51 -10.79 5.96
N MET A 30 1.60 -10.05 5.32
CA MET A 30 1.11 -10.34 3.97
C MET A 30 2.22 -10.21 2.93
N SER A 31 3.00 -9.12 2.94
CA SER A 31 4.11 -8.91 2.00
C SER A 31 5.14 -10.02 2.09
N LEU A 32 5.57 -10.38 3.30
CA LEU A 32 6.53 -11.46 3.53
C LEU A 32 5.95 -12.81 3.12
N GLY A 33 4.69 -13.09 3.47
CA GLY A 33 4.02 -14.34 3.15
C GLY A 33 3.87 -14.55 1.64
N PHE A 34 3.36 -13.56 0.92
CA PHE A 34 3.18 -13.64 -0.53
C PHE A 34 4.51 -13.73 -1.27
N CYS A 35 5.48 -12.88 -0.93
CA CYS A 35 6.78 -12.92 -1.60
C CYS A 35 7.53 -14.25 -1.34
N LYS A 36 7.42 -14.80 -0.15
CA LYS A 36 8.00 -16.12 0.15
C LYS A 36 7.35 -17.26 -0.64
N LEU A 37 6.04 -17.17 -0.91
CA LEU A 37 5.31 -18.19 -1.66
C LEU A 37 5.55 -18.11 -3.17
N PHE A 38 5.61 -16.91 -3.72
CA PHE A 38 5.64 -16.67 -5.16
C PHE A 38 7.03 -16.36 -5.71
N CYS A 39 7.91 -15.73 -4.92
CA CYS A 39 9.25 -15.36 -5.32
C CYS A 39 10.25 -16.33 -4.69
N LYS A 40 10.99 -17.08 -5.50
CA LYS A 40 12.04 -17.99 -5.03
C LYS A 40 13.38 -17.27 -4.82
N GLU A 41 13.64 -16.26 -5.66
CA GLU A 41 14.86 -15.45 -5.61
C GLU A 41 14.53 -14.03 -5.18
N GLU A 42 15.40 -13.44 -4.36
CA GLU A 42 15.26 -12.04 -3.86
C GLU A 42 13.88 -11.77 -3.21
N TRP A 43 13.31 -12.79 -2.56
CA TRP A 43 11.96 -12.68 -1.98
C TRP A 43 11.90 -11.61 -0.87
N PHE A 44 13.01 -11.43 -0.16
CA PHE A 44 13.07 -10.50 0.97
C PHE A 44 13.10 -9.04 0.49
N GLU A 45 13.91 -8.73 -0.50
CA GLU A 45 14.02 -7.39 -1.12
C GLU A 45 12.70 -7.00 -1.78
N LYS A 46 12.08 -7.93 -2.49
CA LYS A 46 10.76 -7.75 -3.10
C LYS A 46 9.67 -7.55 -2.05
N ALA A 47 9.72 -8.26 -0.93
CA ALA A 47 8.79 -8.08 0.19
C ALA A 47 8.96 -6.72 0.86
N LEU A 48 10.21 -6.26 1.06
CA LEU A 48 10.52 -4.93 1.60
C LEU A 48 10.02 -3.82 0.68
N MET A 49 10.19 -3.98 -0.63
CA MET A 49 9.66 -3.04 -1.61
C MET A 49 8.12 -2.96 -1.53
N ALA A 50 7.45 -4.11 -1.54
CA ALA A 50 5.99 -4.19 -1.45
C ALA A 50 5.46 -3.61 -0.13
N PHE A 51 6.13 -3.88 1.00
CA PHE A 51 5.79 -3.32 2.29
C PHE A 51 5.96 -1.79 2.32
N GLY A 52 7.09 -1.29 1.85
CA GLY A 52 7.37 0.16 1.82
C GLY A 52 6.41 0.94 0.94
N VAL A 53 6.02 0.37 -0.21
CA VAL A 53 5.00 0.94 -1.08
C VAL A 53 3.61 0.87 -0.45
N GLY A 54 3.27 -0.24 0.20
CA GLY A 54 1.97 -0.44 0.84
C GLY A 54 1.73 0.42 2.08
N THR A 55 2.79 0.77 2.82
CA THR A 55 2.70 1.60 4.04
C THR A 55 3.03 3.08 3.81
N GLY A 56 3.66 3.39 2.70
CA GLY A 56 4.08 4.75 2.39
C GLY A 56 3.88 5.06 0.91
N ASN A 57 4.99 5.13 0.20
CA ASN A 57 5.04 5.35 -1.24
C ASN A 57 6.24 4.64 -1.86
N THR A 58 6.36 4.74 -3.19
CA THR A 58 7.48 4.14 -3.94
C THR A 58 8.85 4.58 -3.41
N ALA A 59 9.01 5.84 -2.98
CA ALA A 59 10.27 6.33 -2.42
C ALA A 59 10.62 5.64 -1.10
N THR A 60 9.63 5.37 -0.24
CA THR A 60 9.83 4.61 1.00
C THR A 60 10.26 3.17 0.71
N GLY A 61 9.60 2.51 -0.26
CA GLY A 61 9.98 1.17 -0.69
C GLY A 61 11.41 1.11 -1.22
N LEU A 62 11.78 2.08 -2.08
CA LEU A 62 13.14 2.18 -2.62
C LEU A 62 14.18 2.43 -1.52
N ALA A 63 13.88 3.28 -0.56
CA ALA A 63 14.77 3.54 0.57
C ALA A 63 15.02 2.29 1.42
N LEU A 64 13.98 1.49 1.66
CA LEU A 64 14.10 0.22 2.39
C LEU A 64 14.95 -0.80 1.63
N VAL A 65 14.74 -0.94 0.32
CA VAL A 65 15.56 -1.84 -0.51
C VAL A 65 17.01 -1.41 -0.52
N ARG A 66 17.30 -0.11 -0.71
CA ARG A 66 18.66 0.42 -0.68
C ARG A 66 19.37 0.28 0.67
N ALA A 67 18.61 0.24 1.76
CA ALA A 67 19.18 0.00 3.08
C ALA A 67 19.70 -1.44 3.26
N VAL A 68 19.11 -2.40 2.54
CA VAL A 68 19.47 -3.81 2.59
C VAL A 68 20.41 -4.19 1.45
N ASP A 69 20.21 -3.61 0.28
CA ASP A 69 21.02 -3.81 -0.93
C ASP A 69 21.59 -2.48 -1.44
N PRO A 70 22.66 -1.96 -0.82
CA PRO A 70 23.26 -0.69 -1.21
C PRO A 70 23.89 -0.72 -2.61
N ASP A 71 24.30 -1.90 -3.08
CA ASP A 71 24.93 -2.10 -4.38
C ASP A 71 23.91 -2.25 -5.52
N SER A 72 22.62 -2.20 -5.21
CA SER A 72 21.52 -2.31 -6.18
C SER A 72 21.60 -3.55 -7.07
N ASN A 73 21.99 -4.69 -6.51
CA ASN A 73 22.07 -5.96 -7.21
C ASN A 73 20.71 -6.65 -7.37
N SER A 74 19.72 -6.25 -6.57
CA SER A 74 18.39 -6.84 -6.61
C SER A 74 17.53 -6.27 -7.75
N SER A 75 16.69 -7.13 -8.34
CA SER A 75 15.72 -6.76 -9.38
C SER A 75 14.43 -6.14 -8.81
N ALA A 76 14.34 -5.94 -7.49
CA ALA A 76 13.13 -5.48 -6.84
C ALA A 76 12.65 -4.09 -7.32
N PRO A 77 13.52 -3.07 -7.49
CA PRO A 77 13.11 -1.76 -8.02
C PRO A 77 12.59 -1.82 -9.46
N ASP A 78 13.25 -2.60 -10.32
CA ASP A 78 12.88 -2.74 -11.72
C ASP A 78 11.53 -3.44 -11.87
N ASN A 79 11.33 -4.53 -11.15
CA ASN A 79 10.05 -5.25 -11.11
C ASN A 79 8.91 -4.35 -10.62
N HIS A 80 9.17 -3.52 -9.60
CA HIS A 80 8.19 -2.57 -9.13
C HIS A 80 7.90 -1.46 -10.15
N GLY A 81 8.91 -1.00 -10.87
CA GLY A 81 8.74 -0.03 -11.96
C GLY A 81 7.80 -0.54 -13.05
N ILE A 82 7.99 -1.77 -13.49
CA ILE A 82 7.12 -2.44 -14.48
C ILE A 82 5.70 -2.59 -13.91
N TYR A 83 5.57 -3.10 -12.69
CA TYR A 83 4.27 -3.23 -12.02
C TYR A 83 3.53 -1.89 -11.93
N SER A 84 4.21 -0.83 -11.52
CA SER A 84 3.62 0.51 -11.38
C SER A 84 3.18 1.07 -12.72
N ALA A 85 3.94 0.85 -13.80
CA ALA A 85 3.57 1.29 -15.14
C ALA A 85 2.29 0.61 -15.63
N VAL A 86 2.14 -0.69 -15.38
CA VAL A 86 0.95 -1.46 -15.76
C VAL A 86 -0.24 -1.11 -14.88
N MET A 87 -0.01 -0.88 -13.59
CA MET A 87 -1.07 -0.68 -12.58
C MET A 87 -1.34 0.80 -12.24
N CYS A 88 -0.76 1.76 -12.98
CA CYS A 88 -0.95 3.19 -12.72
C CYS A 88 -2.43 3.63 -12.73
N TRP A 89 -3.27 2.98 -13.52
CA TRP A 89 -4.71 3.23 -13.53
C TRP A 89 -5.37 2.97 -12.18
N LYS A 90 -4.91 1.97 -11.42
CA LYS A 90 -5.40 1.65 -10.07
C LYS A 90 -5.16 2.81 -9.11
N GLU A 91 -4.00 3.44 -9.17
CA GLU A 91 -3.65 4.59 -8.34
C GLU A 91 -4.53 5.82 -8.67
N ALA A 92 -4.80 6.03 -9.96
CA ALA A 92 -5.71 7.09 -10.39
C ALA A 92 -7.12 6.90 -9.83
N PHE A 93 -7.65 5.68 -9.87
CA PHE A 93 -8.95 5.36 -9.29
C PHE A 93 -8.95 5.47 -7.76
N ALA A 94 -7.87 5.02 -7.09
CA ALA A 94 -7.74 5.16 -5.63
C ALA A 94 -7.77 6.63 -5.20
N GLY A 95 -7.19 7.54 -5.99
CA GLY A 95 -7.25 8.98 -5.75
C GLY A 95 -8.66 9.59 -5.82
N LEU A 96 -9.60 8.93 -6.51
CA LEU A 96 -10.99 9.38 -6.62
C LEU A 96 -11.89 8.90 -5.46
N VAL A 97 -11.41 7.98 -4.61
CA VAL A 97 -12.19 7.44 -3.48
C VAL A 97 -12.78 8.52 -2.59
N PRO A 98 -12.08 9.61 -2.20
CA PRO A 98 -12.68 10.66 -1.40
C PRO A 98 -13.88 11.34 -2.05
N MET A 99 -13.88 11.51 -3.37
CA MET A 99 -15.03 12.06 -4.10
C MET A 99 -16.23 11.10 -4.06
N TRP A 100 -15.99 9.82 -4.18
CA TRP A 100 -17.07 8.81 -4.15
C TRP A 100 -17.64 8.62 -2.76
N THR A 101 -16.84 8.72 -1.71
CA THR A 101 -17.34 8.68 -0.33
C THR A 101 -18.27 9.85 -0.03
N MET A 102 -18.04 11.01 -0.60
CA MET A 102 -18.93 12.16 -0.50
C MET A 102 -20.25 11.96 -1.26
N SER A 103 -20.26 11.15 -2.30
CA SER A 103 -21.45 10.83 -3.11
C SER A 103 -22.34 9.74 -2.49
N GLY A 104 -21.85 9.02 -1.50
CA GLY A 104 -22.60 8.02 -0.73
C GLY A 104 -21.88 6.67 -0.61
N ILE A 105 -22.12 6.00 0.50
CA ILE A 105 -21.49 4.71 0.85
C ILE A 105 -21.75 3.63 -0.21
N GLY A 106 -22.96 3.60 -0.79
CA GLY A 106 -23.34 2.61 -1.80
C GLY A 106 -22.49 2.70 -3.08
N MET A 107 -22.13 3.91 -3.50
CA MET A 107 -21.30 4.14 -4.67
C MET A 107 -19.85 3.70 -4.41
N THR A 108 -19.33 3.99 -3.22
CA THR A 108 -17.96 3.58 -2.81
C THR A 108 -17.81 2.06 -2.76
N VAL A 109 -18.78 1.37 -2.17
CA VAL A 109 -18.78 -0.10 -2.08
C VAL A 109 -18.94 -0.73 -3.47
N GLY A 110 -19.81 -0.18 -4.32
CA GLY A 110 -20.02 -0.66 -5.69
C GLY A 110 -18.76 -0.55 -6.54
N VAL A 111 -18.13 0.62 -6.56
CA VAL A 111 -16.89 0.85 -7.32
C VAL A 111 -15.73 0.03 -6.74
N GLY A 112 -15.59 -0.04 -5.41
CA GLY A 112 -14.59 -0.87 -4.75
C GLY A 112 -14.73 -2.35 -5.11
N GLY A 113 -15.95 -2.86 -5.13
CA GLY A 113 -16.23 -4.24 -5.53
C GLY A 113 -15.87 -4.55 -7.00
N VAL A 114 -16.20 -3.64 -7.92
CA VAL A 114 -15.82 -3.76 -9.33
C VAL A 114 -14.30 -3.73 -9.51
N MET A 115 -13.61 -2.83 -8.79
CA MET A 115 -12.14 -2.74 -8.84
C MET A 115 -11.46 -4.00 -8.30
N CYS A 116 -11.96 -4.56 -7.19
CA CYS A 116 -11.47 -5.84 -6.67
C CYS A 116 -11.68 -6.98 -7.68
N ALA A 117 -12.84 -7.05 -8.32
CA ALA A 117 -13.11 -8.06 -9.34
C ALA A 117 -12.16 -7.94 -10.54
N ILE A 118 -11.90 -6.72 -11.02
CA ILE A 118 -10.96 -6.47 -12.12
C ILE A 118 -9.53 -6.88 -11.71
N CYS A 119 -9.09 -6.53 -10.50
CA CYS A 119 -7.77 -6.93 -10.00
C CYS A 119 -7.61 -8.45 -9.90
N ILE A 120 -8.66 -9.18 -9.55
CA ILE A 120 -8.64 -10.66 -9.47
C ILE A 120 -8.59 -11.28 -10.88
N ILE A 121 -9.23 -10.65 -11.88
CA ILE A 121 -9.27 -11.18 -13.25
C ILE A 121 -7.96 -10.90 -13.99
N VAL A 122 -7.33 -9.77 -13.73
CA VAL A 122 -6.09 -9.32 -14.41
C VAL A 122 -4.82 -9.83 -13.72
N GLY A 123 -4.86 -10.10 -12.42
CA GLY A 123 -3.73 -10.61 -11.62
C GLY A 123 -3.75 -12.10 -11.52
#